data_822e270063eea4b0324a27b4ba9bb64b
#
_entry.id   822e270063eea4b0324a27b4ba9bb64b
#
_cell.length_a   1.000
_cell.length_b   1.000
_cell.length_c   1.000
_cell.angle_alpha   90.00
_cell.angle_beta   90.00
_cell.angle_gamma   90.00
#
_symmetry.space_group_name_H-M   'P 1'
#
loop_
_entity.id
_entity.type
_entity.pdbx_description
1 polymer ?
#
loop_
_entity_poly.entity_id
_entity_poly.type
_entity_poly.pdbx_seq_one_letter_code
_entity_poly.pdbx_strand_id
1 'polypeptide(L)'
;MTDALVIGAGPAGLMAARELARAGLRVTLAEAKPSVARKFLMAGKSGLNLTKSEPFEDVLQAYGDRAEALRPMLTAFGPDAVQDWARDHGQTLFTGSTGRVFPTVMKASPLLRSLLAELRGLGVETRTRWRWTGWEGATVLFDTPDGPQRLSPAVTVLACGGASWARLGSDGAWAAHLAPDTLAPFRPANMGFLVDWSAHMTPHFGQPVKGIELHAGPTRSRGEFVLSASGLEGGGLYEISAALRDGAPLTLDLLPDLSATQIATRLATARPRDSLKNRLRKGLNLDPVKCALVMEFARTTPDLPATLKALPVPLAGPRPMDEAISTAGGLRFDALTGELMLRTRPGTFAAGEMLDWEAPTGGYLLTACLATGLWAGRHAAAYAQGNAAAR
;
A
#
# COMPACT_ATOMS: atom_id res chain seq x y z
N MET A 1 -15.53 -25.49 -20.19
CA MET A 1 -14.84 -25.86 -18.92
C MET A 1 -13.75 -24.82 -18.65
N THR A 2 -13.55 -24.44 -17.43
CA THR A 2 -12.51 -23.48 -17.02
C THR A 2 -11.19 -24.21 -16.81
N ASP A 3 -10.14 -23.81 -17.48
CA ASP A 3 -8.80 -24.41 -17.30
C ASP A 3 -8.06 -23.74 -16.14
N ALA A 4 -8.22 -22.41 -16.01
CA ALA A 4 -7.60 -21.60 -14.98
C ALA A 4 -8.61 -20.67 -14.29
N LEU A 5 -8.50 -20.56 -12.99
CA LEU A 5 -9.34 -19.70 -12.15
C LEU A 5 -8.48 -18.66 -11.46
N VAL A 6 -8.90 -17.40 -11.53
CA VAL A 6 -8.31 -16.31 -10.72
C VAL A 6 -9.37 -15.79 -9.76
N ILE A 7 -9.04 -15.68 -8.49
CA ILE A 7 -9.93 -15.20 -7.42
C ILE A 7 -9.45 -13.86 -6.92
N GLY A 8 -10.25 -12.82 -7.18
CA GLY A 8 -9.92 -11.41 -6.93
C GLY A 8 -9.47 -10.68 -8.19
N ALA A 9 -10.22 -9.65 -8.56
CA ALA A 9 -9.98 -8.84 -9.76
C ALA A 9 -9.33 -7.49 -9.42
N GLY A 10 -8.38 -7.47 -8.49
CA GLY A 10 -7.45 -6.39 -8.24
C GLY A 10 -6.25 -6.41 -9.22
N PRO A 11 -5.26 -5.49 -9.07
CA PRO A 11 -4.10 -5.42 -9.97
C PRO A 11 -3.37 -6.75 -10.15
N ALA A 12 -3.13 -7.49 -9.07
CA ALA A 12 -2.47 -8.79 -9.11
C ALA A 12 -3.29 -9.84 -9.89
N GLY A 13 -4.60 -9.93 -9.60
CA GLY A 13 -5.46 -10.90 -10.27
C GLY A 13 -5.67 -10.60 -11.75
N LEU A 14 -5.80 -9.31 -12.12
CA LEU A 14 -5.90 -8.90 -13.53
C LEU A 14 -4.63 -9.26 -14.30
N MET A 15 -3.46 -9.07 -13.68
CA MET A 15 -2.18 -9.43 -14.28
C MET A 15 -2.01 -10.94 -14.41
N ALA A 16 -2.39 -11.72 -13.38
CA ALA A 16 -2.38 -13.17 -13.44
C ALA A 16 -3.32 -13.71 -14.52
N ALA A 17 -4.53 -13.18 -14.61
CA ALA A 17 -5.50 -13.58 -15.63
C ALA A 17 -4.99 -13.32 -17.07
N ARG A 18 -4.27 -12.19 -17.25
CA ARG A 18 -3.61 -11.85 -18.51
C ARG A 18 -2.57 -12.89 -18.92
N GLU A 19 -1.67 -13.24 -18.02
CA GLU A 19 -0.59 -14.19 -18.32
C GLU A 19 -1.15 -15.61 -18.59
N LEU A 20 -2.13 -16.05 -17.82
CA LEU A 20 -2.82 -17.33 -18.04
C LEU A 20 -3.51 -17.38 -19.42
N ALA A 21 -4.24 -16.32 -19.78
CA ALA A 21 -4.94 -16.25 -21.06
C ALA A 21 -3.98 -16.13 -22.25
N ARG A 22 -2.87 -15.40 -22.12
CA ARG A 22 -1.79 -15.34 -23.13
C ARG A 22 -1.12 -16.68 -23.36
N ALA A 23 -1.08 -17.54 -22.33
CA ALA A 23 -0.61 -18.92 -22.44
C ALA A 23 -1.64 -19.86 -23.10
N GLY A 24 -2.79 -19.35 -23.53
CA GLY A 24 -3.85 -20.11 -24.23
C GLY A 24 -4.83 -20.84 -23.32
N LEU A 25 -4.83 -20.58 -22.01
CA LEU A 25 -5.77 -21.19 -21.07
C LEU A 25 -7.13 -20.44 -21.09
N ARG A 26 -8.23 -21.18 -20.93
CA ARG A 26 -9.58 -20.59 -20.71
C ARG A 26 -9.66 -20.13 -19.26
N VAL A 27 -9.67 -18.80 -19.06
CA VAL A 27 -9.59 -18.18 -17.74
C VAL A 27 -10.95 -17.68 -17.28
N THR A 28 -11.35 -18.08 -16.07
CA THR A 28 -12.41 -17.42 -15.30
C THR A 28 -11.80 -16.53 -14.23
N LEU A 29 -12.16 -15.24 -14.25
CA LEU A 29 -11.77 -14.26 -13.23
C LEU A 29 -12.98 -13.96 -12.34
N ALA A 30 -12.92 -14.43 -11.08
CA ALA A 30 -13.98 -14.27 -10.10
C ALA A 30 -13.70 -13.07 -9.19
N GLU A 31 -14.73 -12.22 -9.00
CA GLU A 31 -14.68 -11.03 -8.14
C GLU A 31 -15.88 -11.01 -7.20
N ALA A 32 -15.64 -10.87 -5.89
CA ALA A 32 -16.71 -10.85 -4.89
C ALA A 32 -17.62 -9.62 -4.95
N LYS A 33 -17.09 -8.49 -5.42
CA LYS A 33 -17.83 -7.22 -5.51
C LYS A 33 -18.54 -7.07 -6.88
N PRO A 34 -19.49 -6.14 -6.99
CA PRO A 34 -20.22 -5.93 -8.25
C PRO A 34 -19.38 -5.32 -9.38
N SER A 35 -18.16 -4.87 -9.11
CA SER A 35 -17.22 -4.35 -10.11
C SER A 35 -15.79 -4.65 -9.72
N VAL A 36 -14.92 -4.82 -10.72
CA VAL A 36 -13.50 -5.14 -10.56
C VAL A 36 -12.67 -3.93 -10.11
N ALA A 37 -11.49 -4.17 -9.56
CA ALA A 37 -10.42 -3.20 -9.28
C ALA A 37 -10.85 -1.98 -8.43
N ARG A 38 -11.78 -2.15 -7.51
CA ARG A 38 -12.35 -1.03 -6.71
C ARG A 38 -11.31 -0.29 -5.87
N LYS A 39 -10.41 -1.03 -5.19
CA LYS A 39 -9.33 -0.44 -4.39
C LYS A 39 -8.30 0.28 -5.30
N PHE A 40 -8.00 -0.27 -6.47
CA PHE A 40 -7.14 0.37 -7.47
C PHE A 40 -7.72 1.70 -7.99
N LEU A 41 -9.03 1.74 -8.27
CA LEU A 41 -9.70 2.98 -8.66
C LEU A 41 -9.70 4.03 -7.53
N MET A 42 -9.81 3.60 -6.27
CA MET A 42 -9.71 4.48 -5.11
C MET A 42 -8.29 5.03 -4.95
N ALA A 43 -7.26 4.23 -5.14
CA ALA A 43 -5.86 4.66 -5.10
C ALA A 43 -5.57 5.76 -6.15
N GLY A 44 -6.25 5.73 -7.31
CA GLY A 44 -6.16 6.74 -8.35
C GLY A 44 -7.07 7.98 -8.17
N LYS A 45 -7.76 8.13 -7.04
CA LYS A 45 -8.73 9.24 -6.84
C LYS A 45 -8.04 10.62 -6.83
N SER A 46 -6.93 10.74 -6.13
CA SER A 46 -6.12 11.97 -6.01
C SER A 46 -4.91 12.01 -6.96
N GLY A 47 -4.74 10.99 -7.79
CA GLY A 47 -3.62 10.81 -8.71
C GLY A 47 -3.05 9.40 -8.59
N LEU A 48 -3.04 8.65 -9.70
CA LEU A 48 -2.50 7.29 -9.71
C LEU A 48 -0.97 7.34 -9.65
N ASN A 49 -0.41 7.10 -8.47
CA ASN A 49 1.01 6.82 -8.33
C ASN A 49 1.25 5.36 -8.75
N LEU A 50 1.71 5.19 -10.00
CA LEU A 50 1.80 3.88 -10.64
C LEU A 50 3.00 3.08 -10.15
N THR A 51 4.16 3.72 -10.11
CA THR A 51 5.44 3.14 -9.68
C THR A 51 6.40 4.25 -9.27
N LYS A 52 7.66 3.89 -8.97
CA LYS A 52 8.70 4.87 -8.65
C LYS A 52 9.94 4.62 -9.52
N SER A 53 10.46 5.68 -10.11
CA SER A 53 11.70 5.67 -10.90
C SER A 53 12.86 5.96 -9.95
N GLU A 54 13.57 4.92 -9.55
CA GLU A 54 14.77 4.94 -8.70
C GLU A 54 15.59 3.66 -8.95
N PRO A 55 16.85 3.58 -8.48
CA PRO A 55 17.67 2.38 -8.60
C PRO A 55 16.96 1.13 -8.06
N PHE A 56 17.12 0.00 -8.73
CA PHE A 56 16.40 -1.25 -8.40
C PHE A 56 16.62 -1.71 -6.96
N GLU A 57 17.84 -1.56 -6.44
CA GLU A 57 18.14 -1.93 -5.05
C GLU A 57 17.43 -1.03 -4.04
N ASP A 58 17.22 0.26 -4.34
CA ASP A 58 16.44 1.17 -3.50
C ASP A 58 14.95 0.77 -3.51
N VAL A 59 14.44 0.36 -4.69
CA VAL A 59 13.08 -0.21 -4.79
C VAL A 59 12.93 -1.44 -3.90
N LEU A 60 13.91 -2.35 -3.91
CA LEU A 60 13.89 -3.55 -3.08
C LEU A 60 13.92 -3.23 -1.58
N GLN A 61 14.75 -2.29 -1.16
CA GLN A 61 14.84 -1.88 0.25
C GLN A 61 13.50 -1.39 0.81
N ALA A 62 12.62 -0.85 -0.05
CA ALA A 62 11.29 -0.40 0.36
C ALA A 62 10.39 -1.54 0.89
N TYR A 63 10.70 -2.79 0.61
CA TYR A 63 9.97 -3.97 1.09
C TYR A 63 10.58 -4.59 2.36
N GLY A 64 11.59 -3.96 2.95
CA GLY A 64 12.19 -4.37 4.21
C GLY A 64 12.61 -5.85 4.22
N ASP A 65 12.21 -6.59 5.25
CA ASP A 65 12.57 -8.01 5.43
C ASP A 65 12.04 -8.93 4.32
N ARG A 66 11.12 -8.44 3.47
CA ARG A 66 10.55 -9.22 2.33
C ARG A 66 11.20 -8.91 1.00
N ALA A 67 12.19 -8.02 0.96
CA ALA A 67 12.90 -7.63 -0.25
C ALA A 67 13.44 -8.85 -1.03
N GLU A 68 14.15 -9.75 -0.37
CA GLU A 68 14.74 -10.92 -1.04
C GLU A 68 13.67 -11.91 -1.54
N ALA A 69 12.56 -12.07 -0.82
CA ALA A 69 11.46 -12.91 -1.29
C ALA A 69 10.77 -12.34 -2.54
N LEU A 70 10.71 -11.01 -2.65
CA LEU A 70 10.12 -10.31 -3.79
C LEU A 70 11.11 -10.06 -4.95
N ARG A 71 12.42 -10.19 -4.72
CA ARG A 71 13.45 -9.91 -5.73
C ARG A 71 13.20 -10.61 -7.08
N PRO A 72 12.89 -11.93 -7.16
CA PRO A 72 12.64 -12.58 -8.45
C PRO A 72 11.48 -11.95 -9.23
N MET A 73 10.38 -11.64 -8.55
CA MET A 73 9.18 -11.05 -9.15
C MET A 73 9.44 -9.63 -9.65
N LEU A 74 10.12 -8.82 -8.84
CA LEU A 74 10.48 -7.44 -9.19
C LEU A 74 11.56 -7.36 -10.26
N THR A 75 12.47 -8.34 -10.32
CA THR A 75 13.42 -8.49 -11.45
C THR A 75 12.67 -8.80 -12.74
N ALA A 76 11.66 -9.65 -12.68
CA ALA A 76 10.86 -10.01 -13.86
C ALA A 76 9.90 -8.90 -14.31
N PHE A 77 9.41 -8.08 -13.38
CA PHE A 77 8.46 -7.00 -13.66
C PHE A 77 8.60 -5.85 -12.64
N GLY A 78 9.72 -5.13 -12.73
CA GLY A 78 10.04 -3.99 -11.87
C GLY A 78 9.48 -2.66 -12.40
N PRO A 79 9.93 -1.53 -11.81
CA PRO A 79 9.42 -0.21 -12.14
C PRO A 79 9.47 0.17 -13.61
N ASP A 80 10.54 -0.17 -14.33
CA ASP A 80 10.67 0.14 -15.75
C ASP A 80 9.67 -0.68 -16.58
N ALA A 81 9.55 -1.99 -16.30
CA ALA A 81 8.57 -2.85 -16.95
C ALA A 81 7.12 -2.41 -16.67
N VAL A 82 6.83 -1.90 -15.48
CA VAL A 82 5.52 -1.31 -15.14
C VAL A 82 5.25 -0.06 -15.96
N GLN A 83 6.25 0.80 -16.18
CA GLN A 83 6.13 1.98 -17.02
C GLN A 83 5.88 1.62 -18.49
N ASP A 84 6.66 0.66 -19.03
CA ASP A 84 6.51 0.21 -20.41
C ASP A 84 5.14 -0.44 -20.62
N TRP A 85 4.73 -1.31 -19.72
CA TRP A 85 3.39 -1.88 -19.72
C TRP A 85 2.28 -0.82 -19.71
N ALA A 86 2.42 0.24 -18.91
CA ALA A 86 1.44 1.30 -18.90
C ALA A 86 1.42 2.12 -20.21
N ARG A 87 2.58 2.32 -20.85
CA ARG A 87 2.69 2.96 -22.18
C ARG A 87 2.04 2.10 -23.26
N ASP A 88 2.24 0.78 -23.23
CA ASP A 88 1.59 -0.18 -24.14
C ASP A 88 0.06 -0.15 -23.99
N HIS A 89 -0.43 0.18 -22.77
CA HIS A 89 -1.85 0.45 -22.52
C HIS A 89 -2.29 1.90 -22.82
N GLY A 90 -1.50 2.64 -23.62
CA GLY A 90 -1.83 3.97 -24.10
C GLY A 90 -1.70 5.08 -23.06
N GLN A 91 -0.94 4.85 -21.98
CA GLN A 91 -0.71 5.91 -20.98
C GLN A 91 0.54 6.72 -21.30
N THR A 92 0.41 8.04 -21.34
CA THR A 92 1.55 8.94 -21.26
C THR A 92 1.91 9.13 -19.79
N LEU A 93 3.21 8.98 -19.45
CA LEU A 93 3.69 9.05 -18.08
C LEU A 93 4.57 10.27 -17.85
N PHE A 94 4.60 10.76 -16.62
CA PHE A 94 5.59 11.72 -16.14
C PHE A 94 6.11 11.30 -14.76
N THR A 95 7.34 11.72 -14.46
CA THR A 95 7.98 11.49 -13.17
C THR A 95 7.98 12.80 -12.37
N GLY A 96 7.42 12.76 -11.17
CA GLY A 96 7.47 13.87 -10.23
C GLY A 96 8.85 14.04 -9.58
N SER A 97 9.06 15.14 -8.87
CA SER A 97 10.35 15.50 -8.24
C SER A 97 10.86 14.49 -7.20
N THR A 98 9.98 13.61 -6.70
CA THR A 98 10.31 12.56 -5.73
C THR A 98 10.50 11.19 -6.36
N GLY A 99 10.64 11.09 -7.68
CA GLY A 99 10.74 9.84 -8.43
C GLY A 99 9.40 9.10 -8.64
N ARG A 100 8.29 9.58 -8.07
CA ARG A 100 6.96 8.97 -8.27
C ARG A 100 6.50 9.13 -9.71
N VAL A 101 6.03 8.05 -10.32
CA VAL A 101 5.57 8.01 -11.72
C VAL A 101 4.06 8.02 -11.77
N PHE A 102 3.50 8.92 -12.60
CA PHE A 102 2.06 9.11 -12.77
C PHE A 102 1.68 9.10 -14.24
N PRO A 103 0.49 8.60 -14.61
CA PRO A 103 -0.09 8.94 -15.90
C PRO A 103 -0.45 10.44 -15.94
N THR A 104 -0.25 11.09 -17.08
CA THR A 104 -0.54 12.53 -17.24
C THR A 104 -2.01 12.88 -16.95
N VAL A 105 -2.92 11.95 -17.18
CA VAL A 105 -4.34 12.10 -16.84
C VAL A 105 -4.63 11.97 -15.34
N MET A 106 -3.67 11.60 -14.52
CA MET A 106 -3.76 11.44 -13.06
C MET A 106 -4.88 10.47 -12.61
N LYS A 107 -5.41 9.62 -13.46
CA LYS A 107 -6.54 8.71 -13.18
C LYS A 107 -6.18 7.25 -13.44
N ALA A 108 -6.68 6.35 -12.60
CA ALA A 108 -6.53 4.90 -12.78
C ALA A 108 -7.48 4.33 -13.87
N SER A 109 -8.61 4.97 -14.11
CA SER A 109 -9.67 4.41 -14.96
C SER A 109 -9.30 4.23 -16.45
N PRO A 110 -8.48 5.07 -17.11
CA PRO A 110 -8.07 4.80 -18.48
C PRO A 110 -7.21 3.54 -18.59
N LEU A 111 -6.21 3.39 -17.71
CA LEU A 111 -5.35 2.22 -17.66
C LEU A 111 -6.16 0.94 -17.40
N LEU A 112 -7.08 0.98 -16.42
CA LEU A 112 -7.95 -0.15 -16.12
C LEU A 112 -8.83 -0.53 -17.33
N ARG A 113 -9.43 0.44 -18.03
CA ARG A 113 -10.25 0.16 -19.22
C ARG A 113 -9.46 -0.52 -20.33
N SER A 114 -8.23 -0.07 -20.58
CA SER A 114 -7.34 -0.67 -21.56
C SER A 114 -7.00 -2.12 -21.20
N LEU A 115 -6.61 -2.38 -19.94
CA LEU A 115 -6.35 -3.74 -19.47
C LEU A 115 -7.58 -4.65 -19.56
N LEU A 116 -8.74 -4.17 -19.16
CA LEU A 116 -9.99 -4.95 -19.28
C LEU A 116 -10.40 -5.21 -20.75
N ALA A 117 -10.07 -4.31 -21.67
CA ALA A 117 -10.25 -4.53 -23.09
C ALA A 117 -9.32 -5.64 -23.61
N GLU A 118 -8.04 -5.63 -23.20
CA GLU A 118 -7.09 -6.71 -23.51
C GLU A 118 -7.60 -8.06 -22.99
N LEU A 119 -8.00 -8.14 -21.70
CA LEU A 119 -8.50 -9.38 -21.11
C LEU A 119 -9.73 -9.93 -21.85
N ARG A 120 -10.66 -9.06 -22.24
CA ARG A 120 -11.81 -9.47 -23.07
C ARG A 120 -11.38 -9.99 -24.46
N GLY A 121 -10.42 -9.33 -25.09
CA GLY A 121 -9.85 -9.77 -26.37
C GLY A 121 -9.16 -11.13 -26.28
N LEU A 122 -8.58 -11.45 -25.13
CA LEU A 122 -7.99 -12.74 -24.80
C LEU A 122 -9.02 -13.81 -24.36
N GLY A 123 -10.32 -13.47 -24.30
CA GLY A 123 -11.38 -14.39 -23.93
C GLY A 123 -11.51 -14.67 -22.43
N VAL A 124 -10.95 -13.81 -21.56
CA VAL A 124 -11.12 -13.96 -20.11
C VAL A 124 -12.57 -13.70 -19.71
N GLU A 125 -13.17 -14.69 -19.07
CA GLU A 125 -14.53 -14.59 -18.53
C GLU A 125 -14.53 -13.98 -17.15
N THR A 126 -15.04 -12.75 -16.99
CA THR A 126 -15.14 -12.07 -15.70
C THR A 126 -16.49 -12.32 -15.05
N ARG A 127 -16.48 -12.88 -13.83
CA ARG A 127 -17.65 -13.18 -13.00
C ARG A 127 -17.63 -12.28 -11.76
N THR A 128 -18.53 -11.31 -11.69
CA THR A 128 -18.70 -10.42 -10.54
C THR A 128 -19.76 -10.95 -9.57
N ARG A 129 -19.69 -10.53 -8.29
CA ARG A 129 -20.52 -11.05 -7.20
C ARG A 129 -20.34 -12.56 -6.98
N TRP A 130 -19.17 -13.07 -7.30
CA TRP A 130 -18.74 -14.42 -7.03
C TRP A 130 -17.81 -14.41 -5.79
N ARG A 131 -18.37 -14.67 -4.62
CA ARG A 131 -17.62 -14.72 -3.36
C ARG A 131 -17.08 -16.12 -3.16
N TRP A 132 -15.78 -16.24 -3.13
CA TRP A 132 -15.11 -17.48 -2.78
C TRP A 132 -15.40 -17.86 -1.32
N THR A 133 -15.79 -19.12 -1.08
CA THR A 133 -16.19 -19.68 0.23
C THR A 133 -15.34 -20.87 0.65
N GLY A 134 -14.26 -21.16 -0.07
CA GLY A 134 -13.33 -22.24 0.27
C GLY A 134 -13.27 -23.33 -0.79
N TRP A 135 -12.90 -24.52 -0.33
CA TRP A 135 -12.76 -25.71 -1.17
C TRP A 135 -13.50 -26.91 -0.60
N GLU A 136 -13.88 -27.82 -1.49
CA GLU A 136 -14.30 -29.17 -1.19
C GLU A 136 -13.45 -30.13 -2.05
N GLY A 137 -12.43 -30.77 -1.43
CA GLY A 137 -11.39 -31.48 -2.17
C GLY A 137 -10.66 -30.58 -3.16
N ALA A 138 -10.68 -30.90 -4.44
CA ALA A 138 -10.10 -30.10 -5.52
C ALA A 138 -11.05 -29.00 -6.03
N THR A 139 -12.32 -29.03 -5.64
CA THR A 139 -13.36 -28.13 -6.14
C THR A 139 -13.35 -26.82 -5.36
N VAL A 140 -13.36 -25.69 -6.07
CA VAL A 140 -13.46 -24.33 -5.52
C VAL A 140 -14.93 -23.94 -5.43
N LEU A 141 -15.34 -23.41 -4.28
CA LEU A 141 -16.72 -23.09 -3.95
C LEU A 141 -16.95 -21.57 -3.97
N PHE A 142 -18.13 -21.19 -4.47
CA PHE A 142 -18.55 -19.78 -4.53
C PHE A 142 -20.00 -19.61 -4.10
N ASP A 143 -20.26 -18.52 -3.38
CA ASP A 143 -21.58 -17.92 -3.28
C ASP A 143 -21.78 -16.89 -4.37
N THR A 144 -22.89 -17.00 -5.12
CA THR A 144 -23.22 -16.12 -6.22
C THR A 144 -24.70 -15.70 -6.18
N PRO A 145 -25.11 -14.67 -6.92
CA PRO A 145 -26.52 -14.29 -6.99
C PRO A 145 -27.46 -15.39 -7.50
N ASP A 146 -26.92 -16.32 -8.31
CA ASP A 146 -27.65 -17.42 -8.92
C ASP A 146 -27.57 -18.71 -8.06
N GLY A 147 -27.13 -18.57 -6.79
CA GLY A 147 -26.90 -19.68 -5.85
C GLY A 147 -25.45 -20.19 -5.85
N PRO A 148 -25.16 -21.21 -5.02
CA PRO A 148 -23.82 -21.76 -4.90
C PRO A 148 -23.28 -22.30 -6.22
N GLN A 149 -22.02 -21.98 -6.52
CA GLN A 149 -21.33 -22.46 -7.73
C GLN A 149 -20.08 -23.26 -7.36
N ARG A 150 -19.71 -24.18 -8.21
CA ARG A 150 -18.61 -25.12 -8.02
C ARG A 150 -17.75 -25.18 -9.29
N LEU A 151 -16.44 -24.92 -9.15
CA LEU A 151 -15.48 -25.00 -10.25
C LEU A 151 -14.33 -25.95 -9.90
N SER A 152 -13.89 -26.73 -10.86
CA SER A 152 -12.74 -27.64 -10.72
C SER A 152 -11.69 -27.30 -11.80
N PRO A 153 -10.99 -26.16 -11.68
CA PRO A 153 -9.95 -25.74 -12.62
C PRO A 153 -8.69 -26.60 -12.49
N ALA A 154 -7.87 -26.64 -13.54
CA ALA A 154 -6.55 -27.26 -13.46
C ALA A 154 -5.60 -26.47 -12.55
N VAL A 155 -5.73 -25.14 -12.56
CA VAL A 155 -4.95 -24.23 -11.71
C VAL A 155 -5.80 -23.09 -11.15
N THR A 156 -5.43 -22.60 -9.97
CA THR A 156 -6.08 -21.45 -9.32
C THR A 156 -5.03 -20.43 -8.89
N VAL A 157 -5.28 -19.15 -9.14
CA VAL A 157 -4.49 -18.03 -8.58
C VAL A 157 -5.37 -17.26 -7.60
N LEU A 158 -4.96 -17.19 -6.34
CA LEU A 158 -5.56 -16.37 -5.30
C LEU A 158 -4.95 -14.97 -5.36
N ALA A 159 -5.78 -13.94 -5.49
CA ALA A 159 -5.40 -12.53 -5.52
C ALA A 159 -6.40 -11.69 -4.72
N CYS A 160 -6.74 -12.17 -3.50
CA CYS A 160 -7.86 -11.67 -2.71
C CYS A 160 -7.58 -10.35 -1.98
N GLY A 161 -6.37 -9.79 -2.10
CA GLY A 161 -5.95 -8.55 -1.44
C GLY A 161 -5.68 -8.72 0.06
N GLY A 162 -5.41 -7.61 0.75
CA GLY A 162 -5.20 -7.58 2.19
C GLY A 162 -6.50 -7.53 3.00
N ALA A 163 -6.47 -6.79 4.12
CA ALA A 163 -7.59 -6.63 5.05
C ALA A 163 -8.02 -5.17 5.24
N SER A 164 -7.50 -4.22 4.47
CA SER A 164 -7.84 -2.81 4.53
C SER A 164 -8.86 -2.43 3.45
N TRP A 165 -9.83 -1.56 3.79
CA TRP A 165 -10.92 -1.16 2.90
C TRP A 165 -11.90 -2.30 2.56
N ALA A 166 -12.44 -2.97 3.57
CA ALA A 166 -13.37 -4.10 3.44
C ALA A 166 -14.56 -3.80 2.51
N ARG A 167 -15.09 -2.56 2.55
CA ARG A 167 -16.15 -2.10 1.64
C ARG A 167 -15.77 -2.17 0.15
N LEU A 168 -14.47 -2.10 -0.18
CA LEU A 168 -13.97 -2.19 -1.54
C LEU A 168 -13.57 -3.61 -1.96
N GLY A 169 -13.60 -4.58 -1.05
CA GLY A 169 -13.35 -5.99 -1.32
C GLY A 169 -12.07 -6.56 -0.69
N SER A 170 -11.28 -5.73 -0.01
CA SER A 170 -10.08 -6.16 0.71
C SER A 170 -10.44 -6.30 2.20
N ASP A 171 -11.15 -7.38 2.55
CA ASP A 171 -11.73 -7.62 3.88
C ASP A 171 -10.96 -8.68 4.71
N GLY A 172 -9.94 -9.31 4.15
CA GLY A 172 -9.15 -10.33 4.83
C GLY A 172 -9.91 -11.66 5.09
N ALA A 173 -11.18 -11.76 4.69
CA ALA A 173 -12.02 -12.91 4.98
C ALA A 173 -11.48 -14.23 4.39
N TRP A 174 -10.69 -14.14 3.33
CA TRP A 174 -10.04 -15.27 2.69
C TRP A 174 -9.09 -16.05 3.64
N ALA A 175 -8.56 -15.39 4.67
CA ALA A 175 -7.64 -16.00 5.64
C ALA A 175 -8.28 -17.20 6.37
N ALA A 176 -9.60 -17.18 6.58
CA ALA A 176 -10.34 -18.27 7.20
C ALA A 176 -10.32 -19.57 6.38
N HIS A 177 -9.93 -19.52 5.12
CA HIS A 177 -9.85 -20.69 4.23
C HIS A 177 -8.44 -21.30 4.15
N LEU A 178 -7.45 -20.70 4.82
CA LEU A 178 -6.06 -21.19 4.85
C LEU A 178 -5.69 -21.66 6.26
N ALA A 179 -4.67 -22.53 6.36
CA ALA A 179 -4.19 -22.99 7.64
C ALA A 179 -3.58 -21.81 8.45
N PRO A 180 -3.95 -21.65 9.74
CA PRO A 180 -3.53 -20.46 10.52
C PRO A 180 -2.02 -20.30 10.64
N ASP A 181 -1.25 -21.38 10.65
CA ASP A 181 0.21 -21.40 10.73
C ASP A 181 0.89 -20.91 9.44
N THR A 182 0.15 -20.83 8.34
CA THR A 182 0.62 -20.25 7.06
C THR A 182 0.43 -18.74 6.99
N LEU A 183 -0.17 -18.12 7.99
CA LEU A 183 -0.55 -16.72 8.00
C LEU A 183 0.24 -15.89 9.02
N ALA A 184 0.71 -14.73 8.62
CA ALA A 184 1.11 -13.66 9.52
C ALA A 184 -0.11 -12.80 9.88
N PRO A 185 -0.24 -12.33 11.14
CA PRO A 185 -1.36 -11.50 11.58
C PRO A 185 -1.48 -10.23 10.74
N PHE A 186 -2.69 -9.86 10.36
CA PHE A 186 -2.94 -8.59 9.67
C PHE A 186 -2.67 -7.40 10.60
N ARG A 187 -1.95 -6.42 10.09
CA ARG A 187 -1.68 -5.14 10.75
C ARG A 187 -1.90 -3.99 9.76
N PRO A 188 -2.37 -2.83 10.22
CA PRO A 188 -2.49 -1.67 9.33
C PRO A 188 -1.11 -1.22 8.85
N ALA A 189 -1.02 -0.85 7.57
CA ALA A 189 0.17 -0.27 6.95
C ALA A 189 -0.20 0.99 6.16
N ASN A 190 0.70 1.97 6.11
CA ASN A 190 0.42 3.28 5.50
C ASN A 190 -0.84 3.92 6.09
N MET A 191 -0.85 4.09 7.41
CA MET A 191 -1.99 4.60 8.17
C MET A 191 -1.65 5.86 8.96
N GLY A 192 -2.69 6.58 9.35
CA GLY A 192 -2.61 7.65 10.34
C GLY A 192 -2.48 7.11 11.77
N PHE A 193 -2.25 8.03 12.69
CA PHE A 193 -2.15 7.73 14.11
C PHE A 193 -3.09 8.60 14.92
N LEU A 194 -3.63 8.02 15.98
CA LEU A 194 -4.50 8.72 16.92
C LEU A 194 -3.65 9.61 17.85
N VAL A 195 -4.18 10.79 18.15
CA VAL A 195 -3.61 11.74 19.10
C VAL A 195 -4.74 12.34 19.93
N ASP A 196 -4.54 12.38 21.22
CA ASP A 196 -5.48 13.00 22.15
C ASP A 196 -5.24 14.53 22.19
N TRP A 197 -5.99 15.25 21.33
CA TRP A 197 -5.86 16.70 21.20
C TRP A 197 -6.56 17.45 22.31
N SER A 198 -5.92 18.52 22.80
CA SER A 198 -6.66 19.53 23.57
C SER A 198 -7.58 20.35 22.67
N ALA A 199 -8.57 21.01 23.27
CA ALA A 199 -9.51 21.86 22.55
C ALA A 199 -8.84 23.00 21.74
N HIS A 200 -7.61 23.38 22.08
CA HIS A 200 -6.84 24.41 21.36
C HIS A 200 -6.46 24.00 19.96
N MET A 201 -6.41 22.71 19.63
CA MET A 201 -6.05 22.21 18.30
C MET A 201 -7.20 22.23 17.32
N THR A 202 -8.46 22.32 17.78
CA THR A 202 -9.67 22.31 16.94
C THR A 202 -9.63 23.26 15.72
N PRO A 203 -9.16 24.53 15.84
CA PRO A 203 -9.10 25.44 14.70
C PRO A 203 -8.07 25.04 13.62
N HIS A 204 -7.21 24.07 13.91
CA HIS A 204 -6.12 23.63 13.04
C HIS A 204 -6.43 22.31 12.32
N PHE A 205 -7.55 21.65 12.60
CA PHE A 205 -7.93 20.41 11.92
C PHE A 205 -8.16 20.65 10.42
N GLY A 206 -7.68 19.74 9.60
CA GLY A 206 -7.66 19.85 8.15
C GLY A 206 -6.46 20.62 7.59
N GLN A 207 -5.64 21.26 8.45
CA GLN A 207 -4.48 22.03 7.97
C GLN A 207 -3.26 21.11 7.79
N PRO A 208 -2.49 21.27 6.69
CA PRO A 208 -1.22 20.58 6.49
C PRO A 208 -0.10 21.22 7.32
N VAL A 209 0.78 20.40 7.86
CA VAL A 209 2.05 20.80 8.47
C VAL A 209 3.17 20.48 7.49
N LYS A 210 3.74 21.51 6.86
CA LYS A 210 4.67 21.38 5.73
C LYS A 210 6.11 21.73 6.12
N GLY A 211 7.08 21.27 5.30
CA GLY A 211 8.49 21.64 5.46
C GLY A 211 9.02 21.21 6.82
N ILE A 212 8.77 19.98 7.19
CA ILE A 212 9.21 19.34 8.42
C ILE A 212 9.93 18.02 8.12
N GLU A 213 10.61 17.48 9.11
CA GLU A 213 11.10 16.11 9.09
C GLU A 213 10.47 15.33 10.25
N LEU A 214 9.93 14.15 9.95
CA LEU A 214 9.34 13.23 10.91
C LEU A 214 10.36 12.14 11.24
N HIS A 215 10.53 11.80 12.49
CA HIS A 215 11.44 10.77 12.96
C HIS A 215 10.69 9.68 13.72
N ALA A 216 10.99 8.41 13.41
CA ALA A 216 10.52 7.22 14.12
C ALA A 216 11.71 6.29 14.36
N GLY A 217 12.41 6.46 15.49
CA GLY A 217 13.70 5.80 15.74
C GLY A 217 14.74 6.19 14.67
N PRO A 218 15.34 5.24 13.94
CA PRO A 218 16.30 5.53 12.88
C PRO A 218 15.63 5.99 11.57
N THR A 219 14.33 5.73 11.40
CA THR A 219 13.60 6.05 10.18
C THR A 219 13.19 7.52 10.14
N ARG A 220 13.36 8.14 8.98
CA ARG A 220 13.06 9.56 8.77
C ARG A 220 12.26 9.75 7.50
N SER A 221 11.37 10.75 7.51
CA SER A 221 10.66 11.22 6.33
C SER A 221 10.64 12.74 6.31
N ARG A 222 11.12 13.33 5.22
CA ARG A 222 11.01 14.78 4.99
C ARG A 222 9.79 15.05 4.12
N GLY A 223 8.77 15.68 4.70
CA GLY A 223 7.52 15.88 3.98
C GLY A 223 6.50 16.72 4.74
N GLU A 224 5.27 16.29 4.65
CA GLU A 224 4.12 16.91 5.32
C GLU A 224 3.17 15.86 5.87
N PHE A 225 2.38 16.25 6.85
CA PHE A 225 1.20 15.54 7.31
C PHE A 225 0.04 16.51 7.53
N VAL A 226 -1.15 15.98 7.69
CA VAL A 226 -2.38 16.75 7.96
C VAL A 226 -2.85 16.47 9.38
N LEU A 227 -3.24 17.51 10.09
CA LEU A 227 -3.94 17.39 11.37
C LEU A 227 -5.40 17.01 11.13
N SER A 228 -5.87 15.95 11.76
CA SER A 228 -7.28 15.59 11.77
C SER A 228 -7.84 15.63 13.19
N ALA A 229 -9.14 15.64 13.33
CA ALA A 229 -9.79 15.60 14.65
C ALA A 229 -9.44 14.36 15.47
N SER A 230 -9.04 13.27 14.82
CA SER A 230 -8.63 12.03 15.46
C SER A 230 -7.11 11.86 15.58
N GLY A 231 -6.29 12.74 14.96
CA GLY A 231 -4.83 12.61 15.04
C GLY A 231 -4.10 13.12 13.82
N LEU A 232 -3.14 12.34 13.33
CA LEU A 232 -2.23 12.68 12.22
C LEU A 232 -2.45 11.76 11.04
N GLU A 233 -2.37 12.31 9.81
CA GLU A 233 -2.45 11.53 8.57
C GLU A 233 -1.67 12.21 7.44
N GLY A 234 -1.31 11.48 6.38
CA GLY A 234 -0.65 12.05 5.20
C GLY A 234 0.69 11.41 4.85
N GLY A 235 1.20 11.79 3.67
CA GLY A 235 2.29 11.08 3.00
C GLY A 235 3.58 10.92 3.82
N GLY A 236 4.08 11.98 4.45
CA GLY A 236 5.29 11.90 5.25
C GLY A 236 5.16 10.98 6.47
N LEU A 237 3.96 10.92 7.07
CA LEU A 237 3.68 10.01 8.19
C LEU A 237 3.59 8.55 7.69
N TYR A 238 3.02 8.34 6.51
CA TYR A 238 2.87 6.97 5.96
C TYR A 238 4.21 6.32 5.66
N GLU A 239 5.22 7.08 5.24
CA GLU A 239 6.57 6.57 4.96
C GLU A 239 7.26 5.95 6.18
N ILE A 240 6.95 6.43 7.39
CA ILE A 240 7.54 5.95 8.65
C ILE A 240 6.52 5.15 9.50
N SER A 241 5.33 4.89 8.97
CA SER A 241 4.21 4.34 9.74
C SER A 241 4.48 2.94 10.29
N ALA A 242 5.27 2.11 9.61
CA ALA A 242 5.65 0.78 10.09
C ALA A 242 6.44 0.89 11.41
N ALA A 243 7.47 1.75 11.46
CA ALA A 243 8.27 1.95 12.66
C ALA A 243 7.42 2.50 13.83
N LEU A 244 6.53 3.46 13.56
CA LEU A 244 5.63 4.01 14.57
C LEU A 244 4.63 2.96 15.10
N ARG A 245 4.04 2.15 14.21
CA ARG A 245 3.16 1.03 14.57
C ARG A 245 3.87 0.03 15.48
N ASP A 246 5.13 -0.23 15.21
CA ASP A 246 5.95 -1.21 15.91
C ASP A 246 6.60 -0.62 17.20
N GLY A 247 6.18 0.60 17.61
CA GLY A 247 6.46 1.18 18.92
C GLY A 247 7.54 2.27 18.94
N ALA A 248 8.11 2.67 17.80
CA ALA A 248 9.03 3.79 17.78
C ALA A 248 8.32 5.11 18.16
N PRO A 249 8.92 5.99 18.98
CA PRO A 249 8.33 7.28 19.30
C PRO A 249 8.37 8.22 18.09
N LEU A 250 7.32 9.05 17.93
CA LEU A 250 7.30 10.12 16.93
C LEU A 250 7.94 11.39 17.50
N THR A 251 8.91 11.94 16.78
CA THR A 251 9.38 13.31 16.99
C THR A 251 9.36 14.09 15.68
N LEU A 252 9.14 15.40 15.77
CA LEU A 252 9.07 16.31 14.62
C LEU A 252 10.22 17.32 14.67
N ASP A 253 11.01 17.40 13.63
CA ASP A 253 11.85 18.56 13.35
C ASP A 253 11.03 19.60 12.59
N LEU A 254 10.61 20.67 13.27
CA LEU A 254 9.78 21.72 12.70
C LEU A 254 10.55 22.68 11.79
N LEU A 255 11.87 22.66 11.84
CA LEU A 255 12.79 23.56 11.12
C LEU A 255 14.01 22.77 10.60
N PRO A 256 13.83 21.80 9.68
CA PRO A 256 14.89 20.89 9.27
C PRO A 256 16.10 21.61 8.62
N ASP A 257 15.90 22.80 8.04
CA ASP A 257 16.94 23.58 7.40
C ASP A 257 17.74 24.47 8.36
N LEU A 258 17.40 24.48 9.66
CA LEU A 258 18.11 25.26 10.68
C LEU A 258 18.72 24.35 11.75
N SER A 259 19.95 24.66 12.16
CA SER A 259 20.55 24.03 13.35
C SER A 259 19.93 24.60 14.63
N ALA A 260 20.04 23.84 15.75
CA ALA A 260 19.60 24.32 17.06
C ALA A 260 20.27 25.64 17.46
N THR A 261 21.55 25.81 17.14
CA THR A 261 22.28 27.07 17.37
C THR A 261 21.72 28.26 16.58
N GLN A 262 21.38 28.05 15.31
CA GLN A 262 20.74 29.10 14.49
C GLN A 262 19.35 29.46 15.01
N ILE A 263 18.59 28.46 15.47
CA ILE A 263 17.28 28.67 16.12
C ILE A 263 17.47 29.50 17.40
N ALA A 264 18.42 29.15 18.27
CA ALA A 264 18.72 29.89 19.49
C ALA A 264 19.09 31.35 19.20
N THR A 265 19.97 31.60 18.23
CA THR A 265 20.38 32.96 17.81
C THR A 265 19.17 33.78 17.34
N ARG A 266 18.31 33.21 16.49
CA ARG A 266 17.10 33.90 16.03
C ARG A 266 16.10 34.19 17.17
N LEU A 267 15.93 33.25 18.10
CA LEU A 267 15.05 33.45 19.26
C LEU A 267 15.57 34.53 20.23
N ALA A 268 16.89 34.71 20.31
CA ALA A 268 17.53 35.74 21.16
C ALA A 268 17.23 37.17 20.64
N THR A 269 16.86 37.35 19.37
CA THR A 269 16.45 38.65 18.82
C THR A 269 15.02 39.08 19.19
N ALA A 270 14.22 38.14 19.73
CA ALA A 270 12.86 38.44 20.19
C ALA A 270 12.88 39.28 21.47
N ARG A 271 11.86 40.14 21.63
CA ARG A 271 11.76 40.98 22.84
C ARG A 271 11.51 40.12 24.09
N PRO A 272 12.11 40.40 25.23
CA PRO A 272 11.95 39.60 26.47
C PRO A 272 10.49 39.44 26.91
N ARG A 273 9.65 40.41 26.61
CA ARG A 273 8.20 40.42 26.95
C ARG A 273 7.31 39.72 25.94
N ASP A 274 7.84 39.25 24.81
CA ASP A 274 7.04 38.51 23.82
C ASP A 274 6.64 37.15 24.39
N SER A 275 5.36 36.81 24.22
CA SER A 275 4.86 35.45 24.55
C SER A 275 5.57 34.39 23.70
N LEU A 276 5.61 33.14 24.15
CA LEU A 276 6.18 32.03 23.39
C LEU A 276 5.68 32.00 21.95
N LYS A 277 4.35 32.09 21.74
CA LYS A 277 3.74 32.15 20.40
C LYS A 277 4.30 33.31 19.54
N ASN A 278 4.50 34.50 20.14
CA ASN A 278 5.05 35.64 19.41
C ASN A 278 6.53 35.46 19.07
N ARG A 279 7.31 34.86 19.97
CA ARG A 279 8.74 34.51 19.73
C ARG A 279 8.88 33.52 18.59
N LEU A 280 8.05 32.46 18.56
CA LEU A 280 8.02 31.46 17.49
C LEU A 280 7.65 32.10 16.13
N ARG A 281 6.60 32.90 16.10
CA ARG A 281 6.14 33.56 14.87
C ARG A 281 7.10 34.62 14.34
N LYS A 282 7.57 35.54 15.22
CA LYS A 282 8.42 36.67 14.79
C LYS A 282 9.90 36.28 14.62
N GLY A 283 10.42 35.45 15.52
CA GLY A 283 11.83 35.06 15.52
C GLY A 283 12.15 33.96 14.49
N LEU A 284 11.22 33.03 14.30
CA LEU A 284 11.44 31.84 13.47
C LEU A 284 10.53 31.76 12.24
N ASN A 285 9.60 32.70 12.08
CA ASN A 285 8.61 32.71 11.02
C ASN A 285 7.78 31.38 10.95
N LEU A 286 7.52 30.76 12.11
CA LEU A 286 6.69 29.57 12.19
C LEU A 286 5.24 29.93 11.86
N ASP A 287 4.62 29.11 11.01
CA ASP A 287 3.20 29.22 10.70
C ASP A 287 2.30 28.92 11.94
N PRO A 288 1.01 29.32 11.89
CA PRO A 288 0.12 29.14 13.02
C PRO A 288 -0.04 27.70 13.50
N VAL A 289 -0.03 26.72 12.57
CA VAL A 289 -0.23 25.31 12.90
C VAL A 289 1.00 24.72 13.60
N LYS A 290 2.21 25.06 13.17
CA LYS A 290 3.46 24.69 13.88
C LYS A 290 3.54 25.33 15.24
N CYS A 291 3.15 26.62 15.36
CA CYS A 291 3.08 27.28 16.67
C CYS A 291 2.06 26.55 17.61
N ALA A 292 0.93 26.09 17.09
CA ALA A 292 -0.05 25.35 17.86
C ALA A 292 0.50 24.01 18.36
N LEU A 293 1.22 23.27 17.53
CA LEU A 293 1.88 22.02 17.93
C LEU A 293 2.90 22.22 19.06
N VAL A 294 3.71 23.29 19.01
CA VAL A 294 4.65 23.62 20.09
C VAL A 294 3.88 23.98 21.37
N MET A 295 2.77 24.71 21.26
CA MET A 295 1.95 25.06 22.44
C MET A 295 1.23 23.84 23.03
N GLU A 296 0.89 22.86 22.20
CA GLU A 296 0.24 21.61 22.61
C GLU A 296 1.20 20.71 23.36
N PHE A 297 2.41 20.47 22.83
CA PHE A 297 3.30 19.42 23.35
C PHE A 297 4.51 19.93 24.09
N ALA A 298 4.86 21.22 23.97
CA ALA A 298 6.11 21.74 24.50
C ALA A 298 6.03 23.14 25.11
N ARG A 299 4.85 23.53 25.60
CA ARG A 299 4.60 24.87 26.16
C ARG A 299 5.59 25.28 27.26
N THR A 300 6.06 24.33 28.06
CA THR A 300 6.93 24.55 29.23
C THR A 300 8.31 23.94 29.05
N THR A 301 8.76 23.68 27.83
CA THR A 301 10.07 23.11 27.57
C THR A 301 11.20 24.02 28.06
N PRO A 302 12.23 23.49 28.74
CA PRO A 302 13.38 24.28 29.18
C PRO A 302 14.33 24.62 28.03
N ASP A 303 14.42 23.77 27.00
CA ASP A 303 15.26 23.95 25.82
C ASP A 303 14.41 24.01 24.56
N LEU A 304 13.92 25.22 24.22
CA LEU A 304 13.09 25.41 23.06
C LEU A 304 13.81 25.11 21.73
N PRO A 305 15.07 25.51 21.48
CA PRO A 305 15.78 25.14 20.25
C PRO A 305 15.90 23.64 20.03
N ALA A 306 16.31 22.87 21.05
CA ALA A 306 16.41 21.41 20.94
C ALA A 306 15.02 20.78 20.73
N THR A 307 13.99 21.27 21.41
CA THR A 307 12.62 20.78 21.27
C THR A 307 12.05 21.03 19.86
N LEU A 308 12.35 22.17 19.25
CA LEU A 308 11.92 22.47 17.86
C LEU A 308 12.59 21.54 16.83
N LYS A 309 13.75 20.96 17.16
CA LYS A 309 14.45 19.96 16.35
C LYS A 309 13.93 18.53 16.60
N ALA A 310 13.28 18.28 17.73
CA ALA A 310 12.77 16.97 18.11
C ALA A 310 11.50 17.11 18.98
N LEU A 311 10.46 17.76 18.46
CA LEU A 311 9.20 17.92 19.19
C LEU A 311 8.54 16.56 19.38
N PRO A 312 8.39 16.06 20.60
CA PRO A 312 7.74 14.79 20.85
C PRO A 312 6.24 14.90 20.61
N VAL A 313 5.67 13.91 19.90
CA VAL A 313 4.22 13.80 19.69
C VAL A 313 3.74 12.46 20.24
N PRO A 314 3.03 12.47 21.38
CA PRO A 314 2.45 11.26 21.94
C PRO A 314 1.37 10.69 21.00
N LEU A 315 1.56 9.44 20.56
CA LEU A 315 0.59 8.73 19.75
C LEU A 315 -0.23 7.78 20.63
N ALA A 316 -1.56 7.79 20.48
CA ALA A 316 -2.46 6.89 21.19
C ALA A 316 -2.62 5.52 20.48
N GLY A 317 -2.00 5.37 19.32
CA GLY A 317 -2.00 4.14 18.53
C GLY A 317 -2.28 4.38 17.04
N PRO A 318 -2.19 3.33 16.20
CA PRO A 318 -2.54 3.42 14.79
C PRO A 318 -4.05 3.59 14.60
N ARG A 319 -4.45 4.21 13.49
CA ARG A 319 -5.86 4.25 13.06
C ARG A 319 -6.34 2.84 12.65
N PRO A 320 -7.66 2.57 12.70
CA PRO A 320 -8.21 1.26 12.37
C PRO A 320 -7.80 0.75 10.99
N MET A 321 -7.78 -0.59 10.82
CA MET A 321 -7.41 -1.28 9.58
C MET A 321 -8.18 -0.76 8.35
N ASP A 322 -9.48 -0.50 8.48
CA ASP A 322 -10.32 0.00 7.37
C ASP A 322 -9.97 1.43 6.90
N GLU A 323 -9.17 2.16 7.68
CA GLU A 323 -8.68 3.49 7.35
C GLU A 323 -7.22 3.47 6.84
N ALA A 324 -6.55 2.31 6.93
CA ALA A 324 -5.20 2.14 6.40
C ALA A 324 -5.21 2.01 4.87
N ILE A 325 -4.19 2.55 4.21
CA ILE A 325 -4.06 2.44 2.75
C ILE A 325 -3.78 0.99 2.34
N SER A 326 -2.99 0.26 3.16
CA SER A 326 -2.58 -1.11 2.88
C SER A 326 -2.52 -1.96 4.14
N THR A 327 -2.22 -3.24 3.94
CA THR A 327 -2.14 -4.25 4.99
C THR A 327 -0.73 -4.81 5.04
N ALA A 328 -0.19 -4.97 6.25
CA ALA A 328 0.96 -5.82 6.55
C ALA A 328 0.47 -7.16 7.09
N GLY A 329 1.26 -8.21 6.96
CA GLY A 329 0.84 -9.58 7.25
C GLY A 329 0.12 -10.24 6.07
N GLY A 330 -0.39 -11.43 6.27
CA GLY A 330 -1.02 -12.24 5.23
C GLY A 330 -0.35 -13.59 5.03
N LEU A 331 -0.44 -14.16 3.84
CA LEU A 331 0.11 -15.46 3.51
C LEU A 331 1.65 -15.42 3.46
N ARG A 332 2.28 -16.20 4.33
CA ARG A 332 3.73 -16.23 4.52
C ARG A 332 4.44 -16.84 3.31
N PHE A 333 5.60 -16.31 2.94
CA PHE A 333 6.41 -16.82 1.83
C PHE A 333 6.94 -18.24 2.07
N ASP A 334 7.18 -18.65 3.33
CA ASP A 334 7.62 -20.01 3.67
C ASP A 334 6.51 -21.07 3.44
N ALA A 335 5.24 -20.65 3.39
CA ALA A 335 4.12 -21.50 2.99
C ALA A 335 4.00 -21.71 1.47
N LEU A 336 4.84 -21.00 0.70
CA LEU A 336 4.83 -20.99 -0.76
C LEU A 336 6.13 -21.58 -1.33
N THR A 337 6.08 -22.05 -2.57
CA THR A 337 7.27 -22.30 -3.38
C THR A 337 7.82 -21.00 -3.95
N GLY A 338 8.99 -21.04 -4.60
CA GLY A 338 9.56 -19.88 -5.31
C GLY A 338 8.68 -19.35 -6.45
N GLU A 339 7.78 -20.18 -6.96
CA GLU A 339 6.79 -19.87 -8.00
C GLU A 339 5.50 -19.27 -7.44
N LEU A 340 5.42 -19.04 -6.13
CA LEU A 340 4.24 -18.61 -5.37
C LEU A 340 3.11 -19.64 -5.34
N MET A 341 3.38 -20.93 -5.49
CA MET A 341 2.42 -22.02 -5.32
C MET A 341 2.33 -22.42 -3.84
N LEU A 342 1.12 -22.62 -3.34
CA LEU A 342 0.90 -23.17 -1.98
C LEU A 342 1.51 -24.56 -1.85
N ARG A 343 2.42 -24.77 -0.87
CA ARG A 343 3.04 -26.06 -0.59
C ARG A 343 2.03 -27.14 -0.20
N THR A 344 0.97 -26.73 0.50
CA THR A 344 -0.10 -27.61 0.97
C THR A 344 -1.18 -27.90 -0.07
N ARG A 345 -1.19 -27.12 -1.21
CA ARG A 345 -2.20 -27.26 -2.26
C ARG A 345 -1.57 -27.04 -3.64
N PRO A 346 -0.94 -28.08 -4.23
CA PRO A 346 -0.38 -28.00 -5.58
C PRO A 346 -1.41 -27.53 -6.61
N GLY A 347 -0.99 -26.69 -7.57
CA GLY A 347 -1.86 -26.07 -8.56
C GLY A 347 -2.59 -24.82 -8.06
N THR A 348 -2.42 -24.43 -6.79
CA THR A 348 -2.96 -23.16 -6.26
C THR A 348 -1.81 -22.19 -5.98
N PHE A 349 -1.88 -21.02 -6.56
CA PHE A 349 -0.88 -19.94 -6.45
C PHE A 349 -1.49 -18.75 -5.71
N ALA A 350 -0.64 -17.87 -5.17
CA ALA A 350 -1.10 -16.66 -4.50
C ALA A 350 -0.31 -15.43 -4.96
N ALA A 351 -0.95 -14.26 -5.02
CA ALA A 351 -0.31 -13.03 -5.50
C ALA A 351 -0.91 -11.77 -4.90
N GLY A 352 -0.16 -10.69 -4.91
CA GLY A 352 -0.61 -9.36 -4.51
C GLY A 352 -0.51 -9.13 -3.01
N GLU A 353 -1.34 -8.21 -2.52
CA GLU A 353 -1.36 -7.75 -1.13
C GLU A 353 -1.82 -8.83 -0.14
N MET A 354 -2.31 -9.99 -0.60
CA MET A 354 -2.61 -11.12 0.29
C MET A 354 -1.35 -11.84 0.79
N LEU A 355 -0.19 -11.63 0.16
CA LEU A 355 1.10 -12.15 0.61
C LEU A 355 1.63 -11.32 1.79
N ASP A 356 2.43 -11.93 2.66
CA ASP A 356 3.03 -11.30 3.84
C ASP A 356 4.18 -10.36 3.46
N TRP A 357 3.83 -9.17 2.99
CA TRP A 357 4.76 -8.06 2.73
C TRP A 357 4.09 -6.72 2.94
N GLU A 358 4.87 -5.70 3.19
CA GLU A 358 4.44 -4.31 3.20
C GLU A 358 5.47 -3.41 2.50
N ALA A 359 5.04 -2.22 2.09
CA ALA A 359 5.91 -1.19 1.56
C ALA A 359 5.30 0.18 1.82
N PRO A 360 6.09 1.27 1.87
CA PRO A 360 5.56 2.62 1.98
C PRO A 360 4.73 3.00 0.74
N THR A 361 3.97 4.10 0.86
CA THR A 361 3.34 4.70 -0.32
C THR A 361 4.40 5.25 -1.27
N GLY A 362 4.10 5.29 -2.57
CA GLY A 362 5.07 5.79 -3.55
C GLY A 362 5.12 4.99 -4.84
N GLY A 363 4.14 4.10 -5.06
CA GLY A 363 4.07 3.22 -6.23
C GLY A 363 4.53 1.79 -5.98
N TYR A 364 5.23 1.53 -4.88
CA TYR A 364 5.73 0.20 -4.52
C TYR A 364 4.63 -0.86 -4.41
N LEU A 365 3.50 -0.50 -3.77
CA LEU A 365 2.37 -1.42 -3.56
C LEU A 365 1.80 -1.94 -4.89
N LEU A 366 1.60 -1.05 -5.87
CA LEU A 366 1.12 -1.45 -7.20
C LEU A 366 2.16 -2.25 -7.96
N THR A 367 3.43 -1.84 -7.91
CA THR A 367 4.54 -2.56 -8.55
C THR A 367 4.61 -4.00 -8.08
N ALA A 368 4.61 -4.25 -6.76
CA ALA A 368 4.66 -5.62 -6.23
C ALA A 368 3.38 -6.42 -6.53
N CYS A 369 2.20 -5.79 -6.50
CA CYS A 369 0.96 -6.45 -6.88
C CYS A 369 1.00 -6.90 -8.36
N LEU A 370 1.45 -6.05 -9.28
CA LEU A 370 1.58 -6.38 -10.69
C LEU A 370 2.64 -7.45 -10.92
N ALA A 371 3.80 -7.32 -10.29
CA ALA A 371 4.93 -8.24 -10.40
C ALA A 371 4.58 -9.65 -9.89
N THR A 372 4.00 -9.75 -8.70
CA THR A 372 3.58 -11.04 -8.13
C THR A 372 2.43 -11.66 -8.90
N GLY A 373 1.50 -10.86 -9.42
CA GLY A 373 0.42 -11.32 -10.28
C GLY A 373 0.92 -11.92 -11.59
N LEU A 374 1.85 -11.22 -12.27
CA LEU A 374 2.51 -11.71 -13.47
C LEU A 374 3.27 -13.01 -13.19
N TRP A 375 4.06 -13.05 -12.10
CA TRP A 375 4.85 -14.21 -11.70
C TRP A 375 3.98 -15.43 -11.44
N ALA A 376 2.96 -15.29 -10.58
CA ALA A 376 2.03 -16.37 -10.29
C ALA A 376 1.27 -16.84 -11.53
N GLY A 377 0.83 -15.92 -12.40
CA GLY A 377 0.13 -16.24 -13.63
C GLY A 377 0.99 -17.07 -14.61
N ARG A 378 2.26 -16.69 -14.81
CA ARG A 378 3.21 -17.44 -15.66
C ARG A 378 3.49 -18.83 -15.15
N HIS A 379 3.78 -18.95 -13.85
CA HIS A 379 4.09 -20.25 -13.24
C HIS A 379 2.85 -21.16 -13.14
N ALA A 380 1.67 -20.60 -12.91
CA ALA A 380 0.41 -21.34 -12.98
C ALA A 380 0.12 -21.86 -14.39
N ALA A 381 0.39 -21.06 -15.43
CA ALA A 381 0.27 -21.50 -16.81
C ALA A 381 1.22 -22.66 -17.15
N ALA A 382 2.49 -22.52 -16.77
CA ALA A 382 3.49 -23.58 -16.96
C ALA A 382 3.12 -24.90 -16.24
N TYR A 383 2.62 -24.77 -14.98
CA TYR A 383 2.14 -25.93 -14.21
C TYR A 383 0.95 -26.62 -14.90
N ALA A 384 -0.04 -25.87 -15.39
CA ALA A 384 -1.18 -26.42 -16.09
C ALA A 384 -0.78 -27.18 -17.37
N GLN A 385 0.15 -26.61 -18.13
CA GLN A 385 0.66 -27.21 -19.39
C GLN A 385 1.49 -28.45 -19.13
N GLY A 386 2.39 -28.43 -18.11
CA GLY A 386 3.17 -29.59 -17.71
C GLY A 386 2.33 -30.77 -17.26
N ASN A 387 1.25 -30.52 -16.50
CA ASN A 387 0.31 -31.58 -16.09
C ASN A 387 -0.58 -32.08 -17.22
N ALA A 388 -0.85 -31.25 -18.24
CA ALA A 388 -1.59 -31.70 -19.44
C ALA A 388 -0.75 -32.63 -20.31
N ALA A 389 0.56 -32.42 -20.40
CA ALA A 389 1.48 -33.28 -21.16
C ALA A 389 1.79 -34.61 -20.46
N ALA A 390 1.54 -34.69 -19.14
CA ALA A 390 1.77 -35.91 -18.32
C ALA A 390 0.52 -36.84 -18.23
N ARG A 391 -0.62 -36.41 -18.78
CA ARG A 391 -1.87 -37.17 -18.88
C ARG A 391 -2.07 -37.72 -20.28
#